data_57da1a1b0a1a4ef65992b1150b74b9c0
#
_entry.id   57da1a1b0a1a4ef65992b1150b74b9c0
#
_cell.length_a   1.000
_cell.length_b   1.000
_cell.length_c   1.000
_cell.angle_alpha   90.00
_cell.angle_beta   90.00
_cell.angle_gamma   90.00
#
_symmetry.space_group_name_H-M   'P 1'
#
loop_
_entity.id
_entity.type
_entity.pdbx_description
1 polymer ?
#
loop_
_entity_poly.entity_id
_entity_poly.type
_entity_poly.pdbx_seq_one_letter_code
_entity_poly.pdbx_strand_id
1 'polypeptide(L)'
;MDLKQYVSEVKDWPSAGVSFKDITTIMDNGEAYGYATDQIVEYAKEKNIDIVVGPEARGFIIGCPVAYSMGIGFAPVRKEGKLPREVIRYEYNLEYGTNV
;
A
#
# COMPACT_ATOMS: atom_id res chain seq x y z
N MET A 1 -4.44 7.71 -18.38
CA MET A 1 -5.27 6.56 -17.94
C MET A 1 -6.06 6.97 -16.72
N ASP A 2 -7.34 6.64 -16.68
CA ASP A 2 -8.17 6.92 -15.50
C ASP A 2 -8.26 5.67 -14.64
N LEU A 3 -7.49 5.66 -13.57
CA LEU A 3 -7.43 4.51 -12.66
C LEU A 3 -8.73 4.27 -11.89
N LYS A 4 -9.58 5.28 -11.78
CA LYS A 4 -10.86 5.12 -11.08
C LYS A 4 -11.75 4.07 -11.74
N GLN A 5 -11.58 3.85 -13.03
CA GLN A 5 -12.33 2.84 -13.77
C GLN A 5 -11.97 1.43 -13.37
N TYR A 6 -10.84 1.25 -12.70
CA TYR A 6 -10.33 -0.05 -12.28
C TYR A 6 -10.59 -0.33 -10.80
N VAL A 7 -11.17 0.61 -10.07
CA VAL A 7 -11.44 0.46 -8.64
C VAL A 7 -12.86 -0.01 -8.43
N SER A 8 -13.03 -1.11 -7.70
CA SER A 8 -14.33 -1.61 -7.31
C SER A 8 -14.68 -1.12 -5.92
N GLU A 9 -15.97 -0.82 -5.70
CA GLU A 9 -16.47 -0.41 -4.40
C GLU A 9 -17.33 -1.53 -3.81
N VAL A 10 -17.05 -1.89 -2.56
CA VAL A 10 -17.87 -2.84 -1.80
C VAL A 10 -18.51 -2.06 -0.65
N LYS A 11 -19.84 -1.93 -0.71
CA LYS A 11 -20.59 -1.20 0.30
C LYS A 11 -20.80 -2.06 1.54
N ASP A 12 -20.81 -1.42 2.70
CA ASP A 12 -21.07 -2.07 3.98
C ASP A 12 -20.12 -3.23 4.27
N TRP A 13 -18.86 -3.07 3.91
CA TRP A 13 -17.84 -4.06 4.17
C TRP A 13 -16.57 -3.39 4.69
N PRO A 14 -15.91 -3.91 5.72
CA PRO A 14 -16.23 -5.13 6.48
C PRO A 14 -17.39 -4.97 7.46
N SER A 15 -17.92 -3.76 7.61
CA SER A 15 -19.05 -3.50 8.50
C SER A 15 -19.99 -2.48 7.86
N ALA A 16 -21.22 -2.41 8.38
CA ALA A 16 -22.24 -1.49 7.88
C ALA A 16 -21.72 -0.04 7.94
N GLY A 17 -22.03 0.72 6.90
CA GLY A 17 -21.64 2.12 6.79
C GLY A 17 -20.24 2.36 6.25
N VAL A 18 -19.46 1.32 6.02
CA VAL A 18 -18.10 1.43 5.47
C VAL A 18 -18.14 1.14 3.97
N SER A 19 -17.62 2.07 3.16
CA SER A 19 -17.46 1.87 1.72
C SER A 19 -16.03 1.43 1.47
N PHE A 20 -15.85 0.19 1.03
CA PHE A 20 -14.54 -0.39 0.78
C PHE A 20 -14.18 -0.25 -0.69
N LYS A 21 -13.05 0.36 -0.98
CA LYS A 21 -12.54 0.49 -2.35
C LYS A 21 -11.57 -0.66 -2.62
N ASP A 22 -11.92 -1.52 -3.55
CA ASP A 22 -11.10 -2.66 -3.89
C ASP A 22 -10.14 -2.30 -5.02
N ILE A 23 -8.86 -2.27 -4.73
CA ILE A 23 -7.83 -1.91 -5.70
C ILE A 23 -7.18 -3.14 -6.35
N THR A 24 -7.59 -4.36 -5.98
CA THR A 24 -7.03 -5.56 -6.61
C THR A 24 -7.33 -5.61 -8.10
N THR A 25 -8.40 -4.96 -8.53
CA THR A 25 -8.75 -4.85 -9.94
C THR A 25 -7.76 -4.00 -10.74
N ILE A 26 -7.03 -3.11 -10.07
CA ILE A 26 -5.90 -2.41 -10.69
C ILE A 26 -4.72 -3.37 -10.85
N MET A 27 -4.45 -4.15 -9.81
CA MET A 27 -3.32 -5.06 -9.80
C MET A 27 -3.50 -6.24 -10.77
N ASP A 28 -4.73 -6.64 -11.03
CA ASP A 28 -5.04 -7.69 -11.99
C ASP A 28 -4.73 -7.27 -13.43
N ASN A 29 -4.69 -5.99 -13.69
CA ASN A 29 -4.43 -5.45 -15.02
C ASN A 29 -3.01 -4.91 -15.06
N GLY A 30 -2.13 -5.59 -15.82
CA GLY A 30 -0.72 -5.21 -15.87
C GLY A 30 -0.47 -3.79 -16.32
N GLU A 31 -1.25 -3.30 -17.28
CA GLU A 31 -1.12 -1.93 -17.77
C GLU A 31 -1.52 -0.93 -16.68
N ALA A 32 -2.65 -1.17 -16.01
CA ALA A 32 -3.11 -0.28 -14.93
C ALA A 32 -2.15 -0.32 -13.74
N TYR A 33 -1.67 -1.50 -13.37
CA TYR A 33 -0.73 -1.66 -12.28
C TYR A 33 0.59 -0.94 -12.57
N GLY A 34 1.11 -1.12 -13.78
CA GLY A 34 2.32 -0.43 -14.21
C GLY A 34 2.15 1.08 -14.22
N TYR A 35 1.03 1.55 -14.75
CA TYR A 35 0.73 2.98 -14.76
C TYR A 35 0.67 3.55 -13.35
N ALA A 36 -0.03 2.88 -12.43
CA ALA A 36 -0.14 3.33 -11.04
C ALA A 36 1.24 3.39 -10.38
N THR A 37 2.05 2.36 -10.57
CA THR A 37 3.41 2.31 -10.03
C THR A 37 4.25 3.46 -10.57
N ASP A 38 4.20 3.68 -11.88
CA ASP A 38 4.98 4.73 -12.53
C ASP A 38 4.59 6.13 -12.06
N GLN A 39 3.30 6.36 -11.82
CA GLN A 39 2.85 7.65 -11.28
C GLN A 39 3.43 7.93 -9.90
N ILE A 40 3.49 6.91 -9.05
CA ILE A 40 4.08 7.05 -7.73
C ILE A 40 5.58 7.28 -7.83
N VAL A 41 6.25 6.57 -8.72
CA VAL A 41 7.70 6.72 -8.95
C VAL A 41 8.01 8.14 -9.41
N GLU A 42 7.25 8.68 -10.35
CA GLU A 42 7.47 10.05 -10.83
C GLU A 42 7.32 11.08 -9.70
N TYR A 43 6.31 10.90 -8.86
CA TYR A 43 6.13 11.76 -7.70
C TYR A 43 7.30 11.64 -6.73
N ALA A 44 7.72 10.42 -6.46
CA ALA A 44 8.76 10.14 -5.48
C ALA A 44 10.15 10.64 -5.92
N LYS A 45 10.43 10.62 -7.22
CA LYS A 45 11.73 11.08 -7.75
C LYS A 45 12.04 12.52 -7.37
N GLU A 46 11.02 13.35 -7.19
CA GLU A 46 11.17 14.75 -6.85
C GLU A 46 11.43 14.98 -5.35
N LYS A 47 11.35 13.93 -4.54
CA LYS A 47 11.35 14.03 -3.08
C LYS A 47 12.63 13.55 -2.41
N ASN A 48 13.63 13.09 -3.17
CA ASN A 48 14.90 12.60 -2.62
C ASN A 48 14.72 11.53 -1.54
N ILE A 49 13.87 10.56 -1.81
CA ILE A 49 13.61 9.50 -0.82
C ILE A 49 14.71 8.44 -0.87
N ASP A 50 15.00 7.85 0.30
CA ASP A 50 16.04 6.83 0.44
C ASP A 50 15.47 5.43 0.58
N ILE A 51 14.23 5.33 1.02
CA ILE A 51 13.60 4.04 1.28
C ILE A 51 12.09 4.17 1.14
N VAL A 52 11.44 3.07 0.75
CA VAL A 52 9.98 2.98 0.70
C VAL A 52 9.52 2.19 1.92
N VAL A 53 8.48 2.66 2.57
CA VAL A 53 7.89 2.00 3.73
C VAL A 53 6.44 1.66 3.40
N GLY A 54 6.02 0.45 3.69
CA GLY A 54 4.65 0.05 3.41
C GLY A 54 4.08 -0.89 4.47
N PRO A 55 2.80 -0.68 4.85
CA PRO A 55 2.14 -1.55 5.81
C PRO A 55 1.66 -2.85 5.17
N GLU A 56 1.64 -3.91 5.96
CA GLU A 56 1.13 -5.22 5.57
C GLU A 56 -0.39 -5.14 5.32
N ALA A 57 -0.95 -5.69 4.25
CA ALA A 57 -0.17 -6.29 3.15
C ALA A 57 -0.29 -5.46 1.88
N ARG A 58 -1.31 -4.60 1.79
CA ARG A 58 -1.54 -3.77 0.59
C ARG A 58 -0.40 -2.81 0.33
N GLY A 59 0.22 -2.30 1.39
CA GLY A 59 1.38 -1.43 1.24
C GLY A 59 2.56 -2.13 0.59
N PHE A 60 2.69 -3.44 0.76
CA PHE A 60 3.73 -4.23 0.12
C PHE A 60 3.50 -4.29 -1.39
N ILE A 61 2.25 -4.45 -1.79
CA ILE A 61 1.89 -4.61 -3.21
C ILE A 61 2.24 -3.37 -4.02
N ILE A 62 2.07 -2.18 -3.43
CA ILE A 62 2.40 -0.92 -4.09
C ILE A 62 3.85 -0.53 -3.81
N GLY A 63 4.28 -0.67 -2.56
CA GLY A 63 5.60 -0.22 -2.14
C GLY A 63 6.75 -0.99 -2.77
N CYS A 64 6.62 -2.31 -2.90
CA CYS A 64 7.69 -3.13 -3.48
C CYS A 64 7.95 -2.79 -4.94
N PRO A 65 6.96 -2.69 -5.83
CA PRO A 65 7.22 -2.26 -7.20
C PRO A 65 7.85 -0.87 -7.29
N VAL A 66 7.40 0.07 -6.46
CA VAL A 66 7.97 1.41 -6.44
C VAL A 66 9.44 1.39 -6.03
N ALA A 67 9.76 0.70 -4.95
CA ALA A 67 11.14 0.58 -4.47
C ALA A 67 12.03 -0.08 -5.52
N TYR A 68 11.54 -1.14 -6.14
CA TYR A 68 12.28 -1.84 -7.19
C TYR A 68 12.56 -0.93 -8.38
N SER A 69 11.54 -0.21 -8.83
CA SER A 69 11.68 0.70 -9.97
C SER A 69 12.67 1.83 -9.70
N MET A 70 12.75 2.28 -8.46
CA MET A 70 13.66 3.36 -8.07
C MET A 70 15.05 2.87 -7.67
N GLY A 71 15.24 1.56 -7.53
CA GLY A 71 16.51 0.98 -7.11
C GLY A 71 16.84 1.26 -5.65
N ILE A 72 15.84 1.41 -4.79
CA ILE A 72 16.01 1.66 -3.37
C ILE A 72 15.37 0.55 -2.54
N GLY A 73 15.61 0.56 -1.24
CA GLY A 73 15.11 -0.46 -0.34
C GLY A 73 13.65 -0.30 0.04
N PHE A 74 13.11 -1.35 0.63
CA PHE A 74 11.74 -1.37 1.14
C PHE A 74 11.75 -1.88 2.59
N ALA A 75 11.04 -1.18 3.48
CA ALA A 75 10.88 -1.58 4.87
C ALA A 75 9.42 -1.88 5.16
N PRO A 76 9.11 -3.09 5.64
CA PRO A 76 7.73 -3.44 5.95
C PRO A 76 7.30 -2.89 7.31
N VAL A 77 6.04 -2.46 7.39
CA VAL A 77 5.37 -2.19 8.66
C VAL A 77 4.40 -3.34 8.88
N ARG A 78 4.59 -4.09 9.97
CA ARG A 78 3.84 -5.32 10.21
C ARG A 78 3.24 -5.32 11.61
N LYS A 79 2.26 -6.19 11.81
CA LYS A 79 1.65 -6.38 13.12
C LYS A 79 2.68 -6.91 14.11
N GLU A 80 2.47 -6.58 15.39
CA GLU A 80 3.34 -7.04 16.47
C GLU A 80 3.60 -8.54 16.38
N GLY A 81 4.84 -8.92 16.57
CA GLY A 81 5.25 -10.32 16.61
C GLY A 81 5.59 -10.94 15.26
N LYS A 82 5.41 -10.21 14.16
CA LYS A 82 5.69 -10.74 12.83
C LYS A 82 7.08 -10.43 12.29
N LEU A 83 7.88 -9.68 13.04
CA LEU A 83 9.23 -9.35 12.65
C LEU A 83 10.21 -9.96 13.65
N PRO A 84 11.25 -10.67 13.18
CA PRO A 84 12.14 -11.41 14.08
C PRO A 84 13.25 -10.58 14.72
N ARG A 85 13.45 -9.34 14.26
CA ARG A 85 14.51 -8.47 14.75
C ARG A 85 13.93 -7.35 15.59
N GLU A 86 14.83 -6.56 16.19
CA GLU A 86 14.44 -5.36 16.90
C GLU A 86 13.67 -4.42 15.97
N VAL A 87 12.55 -3.86 16.47
CA VAL A 87 11.65 -3.03 15.70
C VAL A 87 11.25 -1.80 16.50
N ILE A 88 10.78 -0.78 15.78
CA ILE A 88 10.13 0.37 16.38
C ILE A 88 8.63 0.08 16.37
N ARG A 89 7.99 0.26 17.53
CA ARG A 89 6.57 -0.04 17.68
C ARG A 89 5.75 1.24 17.77
N TYR A 90 4.57 1.20 17.18
CA TYR A 90 3.62 2.29 17.26
C TYR A 90 2.21 1.72 17.36
N GLU A 91 1.45 2.18 18.36
CA GLU A 91 0.07 1.74 18.54
C GLU A 91 -0.87 2.77 17.92
N TYR A 92 -1.88 2.30 17.21
CA TYR A 92 -2.86 3.16 16.57
C TYR A 92 -4.23 2.50 16.52
N ASN A 93 -5.27 3.33 16.39
CA ASN A 93 -6.65 2.87 16.32
C ASN A 93 -7.11 2.79 14.87
N LEU A 94 -7.80 1.70 14.55
CA LEU A 94 -8.45 1.51 13.27
C LEU A 94 -9.94 1.75 13.41
N GLU A 95 -10.62 1.87 12.27
CA GLU A 95 -12.08 2.02 12.24
C GLU A 95 -12.80 0.87 12.92
N TYR A 96 -12.18 -0.30 13.02
CA TYR A 96 -12.77 -1.52 13.55
C TYR A 96 -11.90 -2.22 14.58
N GLY A 97 -10.87 -1.55 15.09
CA GLY A 97 -10.00 -2.15 16.11
C GLY A 97 -8.72 -1.36 16.36
N THR A 98 -7.85 -1.92 17.19
CA THR A 98 -6.55 -1.34 17.52
C THR A 98 -5.43 -2.30 17.11
N ASN A 99 -4.34 -1.75 16.56
CA ASN A 99 -3.14 -2.52 16.21
C ASN A 99 -1.88 -1.84 16.72
N VAL A 100 -0.84 -2.66 16.81
CA VAL A 100 0.50 -2.20 17.22
C VAL A 100 1.49 -2.46 16.09
#